data_16095b8829eb82e1a7e21a815494750d
#
_entry.id   16095b8829eb82e1a7e21a815494750d
#
_cell.length_a   1.000
_cell.length_b   1.000
_cell.length_c   1.000
_cell.angle_alpha   90.00
_cell.angle_beta   90.00
_cell.angle_gamma   90.00
#
_symmetry.space_group_name_H-M   'P 1'
#
loop_
_entity.id
_entity.type
_entity.pdbx_description
1 polymer ?
#
loop_
_entity_poly.entity_id
_entity_poly.type
_entity_poly.pdbx_seq_one_letter_code
_entity_poly.pdbx_strand_id
1 'polypeptide(L)'
;MKKTFIIALCCMALSFAACKPDNPTPSDPVDDVDYTEKYVGNYNGTYEFTILTMNNEPVTNMVFPMDNIGMVITKGEGDNAITATVTVDNETRQTHGTATAEKADFESVSLSIDKPDQGYMFNLNLKMEGKKVDSDTLNVTGNFSGNGKFIFMGQENILDEVSGRMVGTLVKQ
;
A
#
# COMPACT_ATOMS: atom_id res chain seq x y z
N MET A 1 -88.65 -14.72 33.94
CA MET A 1 -88.59 -15.60 32.77
C MET A 1 -87.11 -15.90 32.48
N LYS A 2 -86.84 -17.13 32.49
CA LYS A 2 -85.62 -17.84 32.23
C LYS A 2 -84.91 -17.34 30.99
N LYS A 3 -83.56 -17.28 31.01
CA LYS A 3 -82.75 -17.89 29.95
C LYS A 3 -81.31 -18.03 30.37
N THR A 4 -80.90 -19.23 30.49
CA THR A 4 -79.57 -19.78 30.65
C THR A 4 -78.72 -19.45 29.49
N PHE A 5 -77.47 -18.95 29.70
CA PHE A 5 -76.47 -18.88 28.69
C PHE A 5 -75.25 -19.69 29.12
N ILE A 6 -75.00 -20.66 28.31
CA ILE A 6 -73.91 -21.62 28.42
C ILE A 6 -72.63 -20.89 28.08
N ILE A 7 -71.66 -20.88 28.99
CA ILE A 7 -70.35 -20.41 28.78
C ILE A 7 -69.53 -21.52 28.10
N ALA A 8 -69.31 -21.38 26.81
CA ALA A 8 -68.33 -22.21 26.09
C ALA A 8 -66.95 -21.78 26.45
N LEU A 9 -66.25 -22.62 27.19
CA LEU A 9 -64.88 -22.48 27.55
C LEU A 9 -63.99 -22.82 26.31
N CYS A 10 -63.62 -21.81 25.52
CA CYS A 10 -62.61 -21.97 24.49
C CYS A 10 -61.23 -21.97 25.14
N CYS A 11 -60.66 -23.15 25.29
CA CYS A 11 -59.21 -23.29 25.57
C CYS A 11 -58.44 -22.83 24.38
N MET A 12 -58.00 -21.57 24.38
CA MET A 12 -56.93 -21.13 23.50
C MET A 12 -55.61 -21.68 24.04
N ALA A 13 -55.16 -22.76 23.44
CA ALA A 13 -53.82 -23.22 23.59
C ALA A 13 -52.85 -22.13 22.96
N LEU A 14 -52.29 -21.30 23.82
CA LEU A 14 -51.17 -20.45 23.47
C LEU A 14 -49.96 -21.35 23.20
N SER A 15 -49.77 -21.70 21.96
CA SER A 15 -48.50 -22.22 21.46
C SER A 15 -47.45 -21.13 21.58
N PHE A 16 -46.71 -21.14 22.68
CA PHE A 16 -45.43 -20.46 22.75
C PHE A 16 -44.52 -21.12 21.71
N ALA A 17 -44.47 -20.52 20.53
CA ALA A 17 -43.34 -20.72 19.65
C ALA A 17 -42.12 -20.21 20.43
N ALA A 18 -41.40 -21.12 21.06
CA ALA A 18 -40.07 -20.85 21.54
C ALA A 18 -39.25 -20.43 20.32
N CYS A 19 -39.04 -19.13 20.17
CA CYS A 19 -37.92 -18.65 19.35
C CYS A 19 -36.70 -19.31 19.96
N LYS A 20 -36.17 -20.34 19.28
CA LYS A 20 -34.83 -20.78 19.49
C LYS A 20 -33.97 -19.53 19.30
N PRO A 21 -33.14 -19.15 20.28
CA PRO A 21 -32.12 -18.15 19.98
C PRO A 21 -31.33 -18.72 18.81
N ASP A 22 -31.30 -18.00 17.70
CA ASP A 22 -30.41 -18.31 16.62
C ASP A 22 -29.01 -18.39 17.25
N ASN A 23 -28.56 -19.63 17.41
CA ASN A 23 -27.16 -19.87 17.72
C ASN A 23 -26.43 -19.13 16.62
N PRO A 24 -25.57 -18.15 16.93
CA PRO A 24 -24.78 -17.53 15.89
C PRO A 24 -24.10 -18.69 15.16
N THR A 25 -24.41 -18.83 13.88
CA THR A 25 -23.71 -19.75 12.99
C THR A 25 -22.24 -19.49 13.28
N PRO A 26 -21.44 -20.52 13.65
CA PRO A 26 -20.03 -20.30 13.78
C PRO A 26 -19.63 -19.59 12.49
N SER A 27 -19.18 -18.34 12.59
CA SER A 27 -18.56 -17.69 11.46
C SER A 27 -17.51 -18.68 10.99
N ASP A 28 -17.62 -19.13 9.73
CA ASP A 28 -16.57 -19.94 9.13
C ASP A 28 -15.25 -19.28 9.54
N PRO A 29 -14.28 -20.04 10.04
CA PRO A 29 -12.99 -19.46 10.36
C PRO A 29 -12.58 -18.67 9.12
N VAL A 30 -12.51 -17.36 9.25
CA VAL A 30 -11.92 -16.52 8.22
C VAL A 30 -10.54 -17.13 8.10
N ASP A 31 -10.28 -17.82 7.00
CA ASP A 31 -8.97 -18.36 6.70
C ASP A 31 -8.01 -17.17 6.81
N ASP A 32 -7.26 -17.16 7.88
CA ASP A 32 -6.29 -16.12 8.19
C ASP A 32 -5.10 -16.32 7.26
N VAL A 33 -5.34 -15.96 5.98
CA VAL A 33 -4.38 -16.19 4.91
C VAL A 33 -3.24 -15.20 5.07
N ASP A 34 -2.07 -15.72 5.39
CA ASP A 34 -0.84 -14.94 5.45
C ASP A 34 -0.33 -14.66 4.03
N TYR A 35 -0.52 -13.44 3.56
CA TYR A 35 -0.05 -12.99 2.26
C TYR A 35 1.40 -12.49 2.27
N THR A 36 2.05 -12.38 3.42
CA THR A 36 3.40 -11.83 3.52
C THR A 36 4.42 -12.64 2.73
N GLU A 37 4.33 -13.97 2.77
CA GLU A 37 5.26 -14.88 2.07
C GLU A 37 5.31 -14.64 0.56
N LYS A 38 4.22 -14.13 -0.02
CA LYS A 38 4.17 -13.78 -1.44
C LYS A 38 5.16 -12.67 -1.80
N TYR A 39 5.44 -11.75 -0.87
CA TYR A 39 6.26 -10.56 -1.11
C TYR A 39 7.64 -10.61 -0.48
N VAL A 40 7.83 -11.43 0.54
CA VAL A 40 9.12 -11.56 1.24
C VAL A 40 10.25 -11.94 0.28
N GLY A 41 11.34 -11.21 0.35
CA GLY A 41 12.53 -11.47 -0.46
C GLY A 41 13.45 -10.26 -0.61
N ASN A 42 14.57 -10.53 -1.27
CA ASN A 42 15.52 -9.51 -1.68
C ASN A 42 15.31 -9.23 -3.17
N TYR A 43 15.12 -7.98 -3.51
CA TYR A 43 14.82 -7.55 -4.87
C TYR A 43 15.82 -6.50 -5.32
N ASN A 44 16.23 -6.57 -6.59
CA ASN A 44 17.04 -5.54 -7.23
C ASN A 44 16.43 -5.16 -8.58
N GLY A 45 16.63 -3.92 -9.01
CA GLY A 45 16.13 -3.47 -10.28
C GLY A 45 16.33 -1.98 -10.51
N THR A 46 15.41 -1.39 -11.27
CA THR A 46 15.46 0.00 -11.67
C THR A 46 14.15 0.70 -11.33
N TYR A 47 14.24 1.99 -11.02
CA TYR A 47 13.08 2.88 -10.92
C TYR A 47 13.19 4.00 -11.94
N GLU A 48 12.04 4.46 -12.39
CA GLU A 48 11.87 5.63 -13.20
C GLU A 48 11.00 6.63 -12.45
N PHE A 49 11.55 7.79 -12.15
CA PHE A 49 10.85 8.90 -11.53
C PHE A 49 10.43 9.88 -12.62
N THR A 50 9.11 10.08 -12.77
CA THR A 50 8.55 11.07 -13.70
C THR A 50 8.03 12.23 -12.89
N ILE A 51 8.63 13.41 -13.05
CA ILE A 51 8.11 14.65 -12.46
C ILE A 51 6.92 15.12 -13.29
N LEU A 52 5.83 15.44 -12.61
CA LEU A 52 4.59 15.92 -13.22
C LEU A 52 4.35 17.40 -12.95
N THR A 53 4.79 17.91 -11.79
CA THR A 53 4.70 19.33 -11.46
C THR A 53 5.99 19.84 -10.81
N MET A 54 6.31 21.11 -11.04
CA MET A 54 7.35 21.87 -10.36
C MET A 54 6.77 23.22 -9.95
N ASN A 55 6.86 23.57 -8.65
CA ASN A 55 6.29 24.80 -8.10
C ASN A 55 4.83 25.02 -8.54
N ASN A 56 4.04 23.94 -8.51
CA ASN A 56 2.63 23.87 -8.92
C ASN A 56 2.38 24.03 -10.45
N GLU A 57 3.41 24.15 -11.28
CA GLU A 57 3.28 24.22 -12.72
C GLU A 57 3.49 22.84 -13.35
N PRO A 58 2.63 22.44 -14.30
CA PRO A 58 2.80 21.16 -15.00
C PRO A 58 4.10 21.14 -15.83
N VAL A 59 4.81 20.02 -15.76
CA VAL A 59 5.97 19.76 -16.60
C VAL A 59 5.78 18.50 -17.43
N THR A 60 6.41 18.46 -18.59
CA THR A 60 6.33 17.31 -19.50
C THR A 60 7.70 16.72 -19.75
N ASN A 61 7.74 15.39 -19.89
CA ASN A 61 8.93 14.64 -20.29
C ASN A 61 10.15 14.77 -19.35
N MET A 62 9.94 15.03 -18.07
CA MET A 62 11.03 15.07 -17.11
C MET A 62 11.10 13.74 -16.35
N VAL A 63 11.97 12.86 -16.84
CA VAL A 63 12.14 11.50 -16.36
C VAL A 63 13.57 11.33 -15.85
N PHE A 64 13.69 10.74 -14.66
CA PHE A 64 14.95 10.40 -14.01
C PHE A 64 15.03 8.89 -13.79
N PRO A 65 15.80 8.17 -14.61
CA PRO A 65 16.06 6.76 -14.38
C PRO A 65 17.01 6.59 -13.20
N MET A 66 16.73 5.60 -12.38
CA MET A 66 17.59 5.20 -11.27
C MET A 66 17.88 3.72 -11.35
N ASP A 67 19.13 3.40 -11.49
CA ASP A 67 19.65 2.03 -11.48
C ASP A 67 20.06 1.62 -10.06
N ASN A 68 20.28 0.32 -9.89
CA ASN A 68 20.77 -0.27 -8.64
C ASN A 68 19.88 0.03 -7.41
N ILE A 69 18.58 -0.07 -7.62
CA ILE A 69 17.62 0.00 -6.52
C ILE A 69 17.50 -1.36 -5.86
N GLY A 70 17.71 -1.38 -4.56
CA GLY A 70 17.47 -2.55 -3.71
C GLY A 70 16.18 -2.41 -2.90
N MET A 71 15.44 -3.50 -2.76
CA MET A 71 14.32 -3.59 -1.83
C MET A 71 14.36 -4.93 -1.11
N VAL A 72 14.49 -4.90 0.20
CA VAL A 72 14.38 -6.10 1.04
C VAL A 72 13.05 -6.05 1.76
N ILE A 73 12.19 -7.03 1.48
CA ILE A 73 10.90 -7.16 2.15
C ILE A 73 10.97 -8.31 3.13
N THR A 74 10.64 -8.04 4.38
CA THR A 74 10.56 -9.00 5.48
C THR A 74 9.16 -9.00 6.09
N LYS A 75 8.83 -10.06 6.80
CA LYS A 75 7.61 -10.13 7.59
C LYS A 75 7.70 -9.11 8.74
N GLY A 76 6.63 -8.36 8.94
CA GLY A 76 6.46 -7.42 10.04
C GLY A 76 5.80 -8.06 11.27
N GLU A 77 5.48 -7.24 12.25
CA GLU A 77 4.72 -7.66 13.43
C GLU A 77 3.21 -7.47 13.17
N GLY A 78 2.46 -8.54 13.26
CA GLY A 78 1.01 -8.56 13.05
C GLY A 78 0.58 -9.25 11.74
N ASP A 79 -0.73 -9.38 11.58
CA ASP A 79 -1.34 -10.09 10.47
C ASP A 79 -1.09 -9.35 9.15
N ASN A 80 -0.53 -10.07 8.19
CA ASN A 80 -0.19 -9.55 6.88
C ASN A 80 0.76 -8.32 6.89
N ALA A 81 1.40 -8.03 8.03
CA ALA A 81 2.34 -6.93 8.14
C ALA A 81 3.67 -7.27 7.46
N ILE A 82 4.21 -6.31 6.74
CA ILE A 82 5.52 -6.39 6.08
C ILE A 82 6.35 -5.15 6.40
N THR A 83 7.66 -5.32 6.35
CA THR A 83 8.61 -4.21 6.44
C THR A 83 9.47 -4.23 5.17
N ALA A 84 9.58 -3.09 4.51
CA ALA A 84 10.48 -2.93 3.37
C ALA A 84 11.66 -2.03 3.73
N THR A 85 12.85 -2.50 3.42
CA THR A 85 14.07 -1.70 3.45
C THR A 85 14.42 -1.34 2.00
N VAL A 86 14.28 -0.08 1.67
CA VAL A 86 14.52 0.44 0.30
C VAL A 86 15.89 1.09 0.29
N THR A 87 16.71 0.70 -0.66
CA THR A 87 18.03 1.30 -0.93
C THR A 87 18.01 1.97 -2.28
N VAL A 88 18.28 3.27 -2.28
CA VAL A 88 18.43 4.09 -3.49
C VAL A 88 19.82 4.72 -3.42
N ASP A 89 20.66 4.41 -4.39
CA ASP A 89 22.08 4.78 -4.34
C ASP A 89 22.75 4.29 -3.05
N ASN A 90 23.16 5.22 -2.17
CA ASN A 90 23.79 4.94 -0.89
C ASN A 90 22.84 5.19 0.31
N GLU A 91 21.61 5.61 0.04
CA GLU A 91 20.62 5.83 1.09
C GLU A 91 19.77 4.59 1.30
N THR A 92 19.60 4.22 2.55
CA THR A 92 18.74 3.12 2.96
C THR A 92 17.67 3.66 3.90
N ARG A 93 16.42 3.34 3.61
CA ARG A 93 15.25 3.71 4.43
C ARG A 93 14.36 2.51 4.64
N GLN A 94 13.70 2.50 5.79
CA GLN A 94 12.75 1.47 6.15
C GLN A 94 11.33 2.06 6.13
N THR A 95 10.38 1.26 5.67
CA THR A 95 8.96 1.56 5.71
C THR A 95 8.17 0.31 6.07
N HIS A 96 7.03 0.50 6.70
CA HIS A 96 6.10 -0.58 7.03
C HIS A 96 5.00 -0.65 5.98
N GLY A 97 4.31 -1.78 5.95
CA GLY A 97 3.24 -1.97 4.99
C GLY A 97 2.37 -3.18 5.31
N THR A 98 1.43 -3.43 4.45
CA THR A 98 0.50 -4.55 4.57
C THR A 98 0.44 -5.31 3.25
N ALA A 99 0.50 -6.63 3.34
CA ALA A 99 0.37 -7.54 2.21
C ALA A 99 -1.09 -7.99 2.04
N THR A 100 -1.54 -8.09 0.81
CA THR A 100 -2.83 -8.66 0.43
C THR A 100 -2.64 -9.68 -0.69
N ALA A 101 -3.71 -10.35 -1.10
CA ALA A 101 -3.68 -11.25 -2.27
C ALA A 101 -3.23 -10.53 -3.55
N GLU A 102 -3.52 -9.23 -3.69
CA GLU A 102 -3.31 -8.47 -4.92
C GLU A 102 -2.05 -7.62 -4.90
N LYS A 103 -1.73 -7.01 -3.75
CA LYS A 103 -0.62 -6.06 -3.63
C LYS A 103 -0.03 -5.97 -2.22
N ALA A 104 1.14 -5.40 -2.14
CA ALA A 104 1.75 -4.89 -0.93
C ALA A 104 1.63 -3.36 -0.93
N ASP A 105 1.02 -2.78 0.10
CA ASP A 105 0.92 -1.33 0.31
C ASP A 105 1.95 -0.91 1.35
N PHE A 106 2.78 0.06 1.04
CA PHE A 106 3.79 0.60 1.95
C PHE A 106 3.39 1.98 2.46
N GLU A 107 3.74 2.26 3.70
CA GLU A 107 3.65 3.61 4.25
C GLU A 107 4.61 4.57 3.52
N SER A 108 4.38 5.88 3.72
CA SER A 108 5.25 6.87 3.09
C SER A 108 6.67 6.81 3.66
N VAL A 109 7.66 6.90 2.78
CA VAL A 109 9.08 6.92 3.11
C VAL A 109 9.72 8.18 2.56
N SER A 110 10.57 8.82 3.36
CA SER A 110 11.35 9.97 2.92
C SER A 110 12.68 9.50 2.33
N LEU A 111 12.95 9.94 1.10
CA LEU A 111 14.20 9.68 0.38
C LEU A 111 14.89 10.99 0.03
N SER A 112 16.21 11.03 0.15
CA SER A 112 17.04 12.11 -0.38
C SER A 112 17.86 11.55 -1.54
N ILE A 113 17.68 12.12 -2.70
CA ILE A 113 18.38 11.76 -3.93
C ILE A 113 19.37 12.86 -4.23
N ASP A 114 20.67 12.60 -4.09
CA ASP A 114 21.72 13.58 -4.34
C ASP A 114 22.63 13.08 -5.47
N LYS A 115 22.53 13.73 -6.61
CA LYS A 115 23.30 13.46 -7.83
C LYS A 115 24.01 14.72 -8.30
N PRO A 116 25.03 15.19 -7.58
CA PRO A 116 25.75 16.41 -7.93
C PRO A 116 26.39 16.35 -9.32
N ASP A 117 26.87 15.16 -9.72
CA ASP A 117 27.44 14.95 -11.04
C ASP A 117 26.40 15.09 -12.18
N GLN A 118 25.15 14.86 -11.88
CA GLN A 118 24.02 15.03 -12.81
C GLN A 118 23.30 16.36 -12.59
N GLY A 119 23.71 17.13 -11.59
CA GLY A 119 23.19 18.46 -11.31
C GLY A 119 21.81 18.48 -10.66
N TYR A 120 21.42 17.47 -9.88
CA TYR A 120 20.16 17.53 -9.16
C TYR A 120 20.24 16.95 -7.74
N MET A 121 19.39 17.48 -6.88
CA MET A 121 19.14 16.98 -5.53
C MET A 121 17.64 17.09 -5.25
N PHE A 122 17.03 16.02 -4.72
CA PHE A 122 15.63 15.98 -4.34
C PHE A 122 15.47 15.37 -2.96
N ASN A 123 14.58 15.95 -2.15
CA ASN A 123 14.07 15.36 -0.92
C ASN A 123 12.60 15.00 -1.15
N LEU A 124 12.29 13.73 -1.21
CA LEU A 124 11.00 13.21 -1.64
C LEU A 124 10.32 12.42 -0.52
N ASN A 125 9.03 12.59 -0.39
CA ASN A 125 8.15 11.67 0.32
C ASN A 125 7.49 10.77 -0.71
N LEU A 126 7.77 9.49 -0.64
CA LEU A 126 7.33 8.48 -1.59
C LEU A 126 6.36 7.52 -0.93
N LYS A 127 5.19 7.36 -1.52
CA LYS A 127 4.23 6.31 -1.15
C LYS A 127 4.17 5.29 -2.26
N MET A 128 4.37 4.01 -1.92
CA MET A 128 4.54 2.92 -2.88
C MET A 128 3.52 1.82 -2.70
N GLU A 129 3.24 1.12 -3.79
CA GLU A 129 2.63 -0.20 -3.79
C GLU A 129 3.43 -1.15 -4.68
N GLY A 130 3.46 -2.43 -4.30
CA GLY A 130 4.12 -3.49 -5.04
C GLY A 130 3.14 -4.57 -5.49
N LYS A 131 3.18 -4.96 -6.77
CA LYS A 131 2.38 -6.06 -7.32
C LYS A 131 3.28 -7.14 -7.89
N LYS A 132 3.07 -8.38 -7.44
CA LYS A 132 3.77 -9.53 -8.04
C LYS A 132 3.22 -9.79 -9.44
N VAL A 133 4.13 -9.87 -10.39
CA VAL A 133 3.83 -10.27 -11.77
C VAL A 133 3.97 -11.79 -11.91
N ASP A 134 5.01 -12.34 -11.29
CA ASP A 134 5.31 -13.77 -11.19
C ASP A 134 6.03 -14.09 -9.86
N SER A 135 6.63 -15.27 -9.72
CA SER A 135 7.34 -15.67 -8.50
C SER A 135 8.49 -14.73 -8.14
N ASP A 136 9.14 -14.15 -9.13
CA ASP A 136 10.42 -13.46 -8.97
C ASP A 136 10.33 -11.96 -9.27
N THR A 137 9.31 -11.52 -10.01
CA THR A 137 9.17 -10.13 -10.44
C THR A 137 8.15 -9.37 -9.60
N LEU A 138 8.57 -8.22 -9.07
CA LEU A 138 7.76 -7.26 -8.34
C LEU A 138 7.72 -5.93 -9.11
N ASN A 139 6.55 -5.56 -9.61
CA ASN A 139 6.32 -4.22 -10.13
C ASN A 139 5.97 -3.28 -8.98
N VAL A 140 6.70 -2.20 -8.85
CA VAL A 140 6.49 -1.18 -7.83
C VAL A 140 6.03 0.10 -8.51
N THR A 141 4.95 0.67 -8.02
CA THR A 141 4.45 1.97 -8.46
C THR A 141 4.28 2.88 -7.26
N GLY A 142 4.40 4.17 -7.47
CA GLY A 142 4.24 5.12 -6.37
C GLY A 142 4.03 6.55 -6.85
N ASN A 143 3.61 7.38 -5.90
CA ASN A 143 3.54 8.82 -6.08
C ASN A 143 4.49 9.47 -5.08
N PHE A 144 5.11 10.54 -5.49
CA PHE A 144 5.98 11.32 -4.63
C PHE A 144 5.63 12.79 -4.63
N SER A 145 6.00 13.45 -3.55
CA SER A 145 6.02 14.90 -3.42
C SER A 145 7.24 15.31 -2.59
N GLY A 146 7.69 16.54 -2.76
CA GLY A 146 8.86 17.01 -2.01
C GLY A 146 9.37 18.34 -2.51
N ASN A 147 10.65 18.55 -2.32
CA ASN A 147 11.38 19.73 -2.79
C ASN A 147 12.73 19.31 -3.35
N GLY A 148 13.41 20.27 -3.96
CA GLY A 148 14.74 19.96 -4.51
C GLY A 148 15.36 21.11 -5.25
N LYS A 149 16.41 20.77 -6.00
CA LYS A 149 17.06 21.69 -6.91
C LYS A 149 17.65 20.93 -8.07
N PHE A 150 17.78 21.61 -9.19
CA PHE A 150 18.50 21.09 -10.34
C PHE A 150 19.25 22.19 -11.07
N ILE A 151 20.32 21.82 -11.73
CA ILE A 151 21.15 22.72 -12.56
C ILE A 151 20.71 22.56 -14.01
N PHE A 152 20.26 23.64 -14.61
CA PHE A 152 19.93 23.70 -16.03
C PHE A 152 20.69 24.85 -16.71
N MET A 153 21.43 24.56 -17.76
CA MET A 153 22.28 25.53 -18.46
C MET A 153 23.23 26.30 -17.52
N GLY A 154 23.77 25.63 -16.49
CA GLY A 154 24.67 26.23 -15.51
C GLY A 154 23.98 27.10 -14.45
N GLN A 155 22.63 27.17 -14.44
CA GLN A 155 21.88 27.90 -13.45
C GLN A 155 21.21 26.92 -12.49
N GLU A 156 21.31 27.21 -11.18
CA GLU A 156 20.60 26.46 -10.15
C GLU A 156 19.13 26.91 -10.11
N ASN A 157 18.23 25.96 -10.21
CA ASN A 157 16.78 26.15 -10.08
C ASN A 157 16.31 25.49 -8.79
N ILE A 158 15.77 26.28 -7.88
CA ILE A 158 15.21 25.80 -6.62
C ILE A 158 13.74 25.43 -6.85
N LEU A 159 13.37 24.26 -6.36
CA LEU A 159 12.01 23.75 -6.40
C LEU A 159 11.48 23.67 -4.97
N ASP A 160 10.61 24.60 -4.61
CA ASP A 160 9.91 24.58 -3.32
C ASP A 160 8.93 23.43 -3.25
N GLU A 161 8.37 23.05 -4.39
CA GLU A 161 7.47 21.92 -4.50
C GLU A 161 7.72 21.15 -5.81
N VAL A 162 7.82 19.83 -5.69
CA VAL A 162 7.88 18.89 -6.81
C VAL A 162 6.96 17.73 -6.54
N SER A 163 6.22 17.28 -7.54
CA SER A 163 5.44 16.05 -7.43
C SER A 163 5.52 15.20 -8.70
N GLY A 164 5.24 13.92 -8.55
CA GLY A 164 5.32 13.01 -9.65
C GLY A 164 4.95 11.58 -9.30
N ARG A 165 5.32 10.69 -10.20
CA ARG A 165 5.11 9.25 -10.05
C ARG A 165 6.42 8.50 -10.24
N MET A 166 6.46 7.33 -9.62
CA MET A 166 7.55 6.36 -9.75
C MET A 166 7.00 5.04 -10.29
N VAL A 167 7.73 4.43 -11.18
CA VAL A 167 7.47 3.07 -11.66
C VAL A 167 8.78 2.30 -11.61
N GLY A 168 8.74 1.05 -11.15
CA GLY A 168 9.91 0.20 -11.10
C GLY A 168 9.58 -1.26 -11.34
N THR A 169 10.57 -1.99 -11.83
CA THR A 169 10.52 -3.44 -11.95
C THR A 169 11.71 -4.02 -11.20
N LEU A 170 11.42 -4.81 -10.20
CA LEU A 170 12.39 -5.43 -9.32
C LEU A 170 12.34 -6.96 -9.49
N VAL A 171 13.51 -7.57 -9.51
CA VAL A 171 13.65 -9.02 -9.65
C VAL A 171 14.25 -9.59 -8.37
N LYS A 172 13.66 -10.68 -7.90
CA LYS A 172 14.12 -11.43 -6.71
C LYS A 172 15.48 -12.05 -6.98
N GLN A 173 16.36 -11.95 -5.98
CA GLN A 173 17.72 -12.47 -6.01
C GLN A 173 17.80 -13.86 -5.37
#